data_18ed4d2929e5547e2d68977503282d95
#
_entry.id   18ed4d2929e5547e2d68977503282d95
#
_cell.length_a   1.000
_cell.length_b   1.000
_cell.length_c   1.000
_cell.angle_alpha   90.00
_cell.angle_beta   90.00
_cell.angle_gamma   90.00
#
_symmetry.space_group_name_H-M   'P 1'
#
loop_
_entity.id
_entity.type
_entity.pdbx_description
1 polymer ?
#
loop_
_entity_poly.entity_id
_entity_poly.type
_entity_poly.pdbx_seq_one_letter_code
_entity_poly.pdbx_strand_id
1 'polypeptide(L)'
;MRTPYNPNQSPRVIIIQKLYGNFYNDDTDLTFAKHRFKKFIKDVVLGTIERDEVIKEEVKNHLSEDLQLTNLDKVFQVIVKSAIFEFLYKPKIPTKIIIKEYLDASNFFLEDGQTKYLNAI
;
A
#
# COMPACT_ATOMS: atom_id res chain seq x y z
N MET A 1 16.61 -0.52 -23.90
CA MET A 1 15.16 -0.26 -24.01
C MET A 1 14.47 -0.64 -22.71
N ARG A 2 13.67 0.25 -22.21
CA ARG A 2 12.96 0.03 -20.95
C ARG A 2 11.77 -0.90 -21.19
N THR A 3 11.67 -1.99 -20.40
CA THR A 3 10.51 -2.85 -20.49
C THR A 3 9.25 -2.12 -20.02
N PRO A 4 8.11 -2.33 -20.71
CA PRO A 4 6.87 -1.74 -20.26
C PRO A 4 6.54 -2.19 -18.84
N TYR A 5 5.95 -1.28 -18.06
CA TYR A 5 5.51 -1.62 -16.72
C TYR A 5 4.38 -2.66 -16.78
N ASN A 6 4.59 -3.76 -16.10
CA ASN A 6 3.59 -4.83 -16.03
C ASN A 6 3.06 -4.91 -14.59
N PRO A 7 1.82 -4.46 -14.33
CA PRO A 7 1.26 -4.43 -12.98
C PRO A 7 1.16 -5.82 -12.35
N ASN A 8 0.97 -6.86 -13.18
CA ASN A 8 0.87 -8.22 -12.65
C ASN A 8 2.18 -8.72 -12.07
N GLN A 9 3.29 -8.05 -12.36
CA GLN A 9 4.61 -8.40 -11.84
C GLN A 9 5.04 -7.48 -10.68
N SER A 10 4.33 -6.39 -10.45
CA SER A 10 4.66 -5.47 -9.36
C SER A 10 4.10 -5.98 -8.04
N PRO A 11 4.96 -6.28 -7.05
CA PRO A 11 4.46 -6.73 -5.76
C PRO A 11 3.56 -5.70 -5.08
N ARG A 12 3.85 -4.39 -5.20
CA ARG A 12 3.03 -3.36 -4.55
C ARG A 12 1.66 -3.24 -5.19
N VAL A 13 1.54 -3.40 -6.50
CA VAL A 13 0.21 -3.43 -7.14
C VAL A 13 -0.61 -4.59 -6.60
N ILE A 14 0.00 -5.77 -6.49
CA ILE A 14 -0.70 -6.95 -5.96
C ILE A 14 -1.11 -6.73 -4.50
N ILE A 15 -0.22 -6.16 -3.69
CA ILE A 15 -0.50 -5.83 -2.29
C ILE A 15 -1.74 -4.93 -2.20
N ILE A 16 -1.77 -3.86 -3.01
CA ILE A 16 -2.88 -2.90 -3.01
C ILE A 16 -4.18 -3.60 -3.41
N GLN A 17 -4.14 -4.44 -4.44
CA GLN A 17 -5.32 -5.17 -4.90
C GLN A 17 -5.87 -6.10 -3.82
N LYS A 18 -5.00 -6.84 -3.14
CA LYS A 18 -5.41 -7.76 -2.08
C LYS A 18 -5.99 -7.02 -0.87
N LEU A 19 -5.35 -5.95 -0.44
CA LEU A 19 -5.84 -5.15 0.67
C LEU A 19 -7.16 -4.46 0.35
N TYR A 20 -7.30 -3.95 -0.87
CA TYR A 20 -8.53 -3.31 -1.30
C TYR A 20 -9.70 -4.30 -1.30
N GLY A 21 -9.47 -5.50 -1.83
CA GLY A 21 -10.48 -6.56 -1.80
C GLY A 21 -10.88 -6.93 -0.37
N ASN A 22 -9.91 -7.08 0.52
CA ASN A 22 -10.17 -7.40 1.92
C ASN A 22 -10.93 -6.27 2.64
N PHE A 23 -10.67 -5.03 2.26
CA PHE A 23 -11.36 -3.88 2.86
C PHE A 23 -12.88 -3.98 2.69
N TYR A 24 -13.32 -4.47 1.53
CA TYR A 24 -14.75 -4.59 1.22
C TYR A 24 -15.36 -5.90 1.71
N ASN A 25 -14.56 -6.92 1.94
CA ASN A 25 -15.05 -8.24 2.32
C ASN A 25 -14.05 -8.92 3.26
N ASP A 26 -14.27 -8.74 4.56
CA ASP A 26 -13.40 -9.29 5.59
C ASP A 26 -13.36 -10.82 5.57
N ASP A 27 -14.40 -11.46 5.02
CA ASP A 27 -14.48 -12.92 4.93
C ASP A 27 -13.80 -13.46 3.68
N THR A 28 -13.24 -12.59 2.84
CA THR A 28 -12.54 -13.03 1.64
C THR A 28 -11.33 -13.89 2.03
N ASP A 29 -11.29 -15.08 1.50
CA ASP A 29 -10.13 -15.96 1.68
C ASP A 29 -8.95 -15.34 0.92
N LEU A 30 -7.93 -14.94 1.66
CA LEU A 30 -6.74 -14.31 1.09
C LEU A 30 -5.81 -15.39 0.54
N THR A 31 -5.99 -15.68 -0.75
CA THR A 31 -5.09 -16.58 -1.46
C THR A 31 -4.02 -15.79 -2.17
N PHE A 32 -2.85 -16.40 -2.34
CA PHE A 32 -1.71 -15.75 -2.98
C PHE A 32 -1.22 -16.63 -4.12
N ALA A 33 -1.31 -16.09 -5.34
CA ALA A 33 -0.84 -16.80 -6.52
C ALA A 33 0.68 -16.95 -6.51
N LYS A 34 1.17 -17.91 -7.28
CA LYS A 34 2.61 -18.09 -7.45
C LYS A 34 3.22 -16.80 -8.00
N HIS A 35 4.26 -16.30 -7.31
CA HIS A 35 4.92 -15.06 -7.68
C HIS A 35 6.35 -15.07 -7.13
N ARG A 36 7.24 -14.40 -7.84
CA ARG A 36 8.65 -14.28 -7.41
C ARG A 36 8.78 -13.71 -6.00
N PHE A 37 7.92 -12.75 -5.66
CA PHE A 37 7.93 -12.08 -4.36
C PHE A 37 6.73 -12.48 -3.50
N LYS A 38 6.24 -13.70 -3.64
CA LYS A 38 5.05 -14.18 -2.93
C LYS A 38 5.16 -14.00 -1.43
N LYS A 39 6.31 -14.35 -0.84
CA LYS A 39 6.49 -14.23 0.61
C LYS A 39 6.38 -12.78 1.05
N PHE A 40 7.04 -11.88 0.32
CA PHE A 40 6.98 -10.45 0.62
C PHE A 40 5.55 -9.93 0.52
N ILE A 41 4.85 -10.26 -0.56
CA ILE A 41 3.45 -9.85 -0.77
C ILE A 41 2.59 -10.32 0.39
N LYS A 42 2.70 -11.60 0.74
CA LYS A 42 1.93 -12.19 1.83
C LYS A 42 2.24 -11.51 3.17
N ASP A 43 3.51 -11.29 3.46
CA ASP A 43 3.93 -10.64 4.71
C ASP A 43 3.35 -9.24 4.83
N VAL A 44 3.39 -8.45 3.76
CA VAL A 44 2.88 -7.07 3.80
C VAL A 44 1.36 -7.05 3.89
N VAL A 45 0.67 -7.89 3.10
CA VAL A 45 -0.80 -7.93 3.13
C VAL A 45 -1.30 -8.35 4.51
N LEU A 46 -0.84 -9.49 5.00
CA LEU A 46 -1.30 -10.02 6.27
C LEU A 46 -0.85 -9.15 7.44
N GLY A 47 0.36 -8.62 7.38
CA GLY A 47 0.88 -7.74 8.42
C GLY A 47 0.12 -6.42 8.50
N THR A 48 -0.23 -5.84 7.36
CA THR A 48 -1.00 -4.60 7.32
C THR A 48 -2.38 -4.80 7.94
N ILE A 49 -3.04 -5.92 7.64
CA ILE A 49 -4.34 -6.26 8.22
C ILE A 49 -4.21 -6.47 9.73
N GLU A 50 -3.25 -7.27 10.14
CA GLU A 50 -3.04 -7.62 11.55
C GLU A 50 -2.71 -6.41 12.41
N ARG A 51 -1.96 -5.46 11.87
CA ARG A 51 -1.48 -4.29 12.60
C ARG A 51 -2.23 -3.02 12.26
N ASP A 52 -3.47 -3.15 11.80
CA ASP A 52 -4.28 -2.02 11.35
C ASP A 52 -4.38 -0.91 12.39
N GLU A 53 -4.59 -1.26 13.67
CA GLU A 53 -4.72 -0.26 14.74
C GLU A 53 -3.41 0.50 14.99
N VAL A 54 -2.29 -0.19 14.97
CA VAL A 54 -0.97 0.44 15.13
C VAL A 54 -0.70 1.40 13.98
N ILE A 55 -1.02 0.96 12.76
CA ILE A 55 -0.79 1.76 11.55
C ILE A 55 -1.68 3.01 11.56
N LYS A 56 -2.94 2.86 11.93
CA LYS A 56 -3.86 3.99 12.04
C LYS A 56 -3.35 5.04 13.04
N GLU A 57 -2.82 4.61 14.16
CA GLU A 57 -2.28 5.50 15.17
C GLU A 57 -1.06 6.27 14.65
N GLU A 58 -0.16 5.58 13.91
CA GLU A 58 0.99 6.24 13.28
C GLU A 58 0.57 7.27 12.26
N VAL A 59 -0.41 6.94 11.43
CA VAL A 59 -0.94 7.88 10.44
C VAL A 59 -1.52 9.11 11.12
N LYS A 60 -2.32 8.90 12.17
CA LYS A 60 -2.94 9.97 12.92
C LYS A 60 -1.91 10.94 13.50
N ASN A 61 -0.78 10.40 13.98
CA ASN A 61 0.27 11.22 14.60
C ASN A 61 1.04 12.07 13.59
N HIS A 62 0.99 11.73 12.31
CA HIS A 62 1.78 12.40 11.27
C HIS A 62 0.95 13.19 10.25
N LEU A 63 -0.37 13.01 10.23
CA LEU A 63 -1.24 13.78 9.34
C LEU A 63 -1.75 15.03 10.05
N SER A 64 -1.99 16.11 9.27
CA SER A 64 -2.60 17.31 9.81
C SER A 64 -4.05 17.02 10.21
N GLU A 65 -4.61 17.88 11.09
CA GLU A 65 -6.00 17.74 11.52
C GLU A 65 -6.99 17.77 10.37
N ASP A 66 -6.65 18.49 9.29
CA ASP A 66 -7.51 18.61 8.12
C ASP A 66 -7.47 17.37 7.25
N LEU A 67 -6.48 16.51 7.44
CA LEU A 67 -6.25 15.33 6.61
C LEU A 67 -6.40 14.08 7.46
N GLN A 68 -7.60 13.51 7.47
CA GLN A 68 -7.86 12.27 8.20
C GLN A 68 -7.91 11.11 7.23
N LEU A 69 -7.28 10.00 7.63
CA LEU A 69 -7.22 8.80 6.80
C LEU A 69 -8.61 8.33 6.38
N THR A 70 -9.58 8.38 7.29
CA THR A 70 -10.93 7.91 7.03
C THR A 70 -11.66 8.74 5.97
N ASN A 71 -11.18 9.95 5.68
CA ASN A 71 -11.78 10.83 4.66
C ASN A 71 -11.19 10.61 3.27
N LEU A 72 -10.17 9.75 3.16
CA LEU A 72 -9.54 9.45 1.88
C LEU A 72 -10.28 8.31 1.19
N ASP A 73 -10.14 8.24 -0.14
CA ASP A 73 -10.62 7.08 -0.90
C ASP A 73 -10.00 5.81 -0.36
N LYS A 74 -10.74 4.70 -0.44
CA LYS A 74 -10.30 3.43 0.11
C LYS A 74 -9.00 2.92 -0.52
N VAL A 75 -8.82 3.11 -1.82
CA VAL A 75 -7.56 2.78 -2.49
C VAL A 75 -6.42 3.58 -1.89
N PHE A 76 -6.63 4.87 -1.69
CA PHE A 76 -5.64 5.76 -1.11
C PHE A 76 -5.30 5.33 0.32
N GLN A 77 -6.31 4.99 1.11
CA GLN A 77 -6.10 4.48 2.47
C GLN A 77 -5.24 3.21 2.49
N VAL A 78 -5.53 2.29 1.58
CA VAL A 78 -4.78 1.03 1.47
C VAL A 78 -3.33 1.31 1.11
N ILE A 79 -3.08 2.21 0.17
CA ILE A 79 -1.73 2.59 -0.24
C ILE A 79 -0.94 3.17 0.95
N VAL A 80 -1.53 4.11 1.67
CA VAL A 80 -0.89 4.73 2.83
C VAL A 80 -0.60 3.69 3.91
N LYS A 81 -1.57 2.84 4.23
CA LYS A 81 -1.40 1.83 5.27
C LYS A 81 -0.30 0.83 4.95
N SER A 82 -0.26 0.34 3.71
CA SER A 82 0.76 -0.63 3.32
C SER A 82 2.16 -0.01 3.28
N ALA A 83 2.27 1.25 2.85
CA ALA A 83 3.54 1.95 2.87
C ALA A 83 4.04 2.14 4.31
N ILE A 84 3.16 2.53 5.22
CA ILE A 84 3.50 2.70 6.64
C ILE A 84 3.94 1.36 7.23
N PHE A 85 3.24 0.27 6.89
CA PHE A 85 3.67 -1.06 7.34
C PHE A 85 5.11 -1.34 6.94
N GLU A 86 5.48 -1.05 5.69
CA GLU A 86 6.85 -1.29 5.23
C GLU A 86 7.86 -0.41 5.95
N PHE A 87 7.53 0.87 6.22
CA PHE A 87 8.42 1.75 6.98
C PHE A 87 8.70 1.19 8.38
N LEU A 88 7.68 0.66 9.04
CA LEU A 88 7.79 0.19 10.42
C LEU A 88 8.41 -1.21 10.53
N TYR A 89 8.06 -2.11 9.61
CA TYR A 89 8.37 -3.53 9.75
C TYR A 89 9.30 -4.09 8.70
N LYS A 90 9.71 -3.29 7.72
CA LYS A 90 10.68 -3.67 6.70
C LYS A 90 11.82 -2.64 6.65
N PRO A 91 12.54 -2.42 7.77
CA PRO A 91 13.52 -1.34 7.86
C PRO A 91 14.72 -1.52 6.95
N LYS A 92 14.97 -2.73 6.43
CA LYS A 92 16.05 -2.97 5.49
C LYS A 92 15.79 -2.40 4.10
N ILE A 93 14.52 -2.11 3.79
CA ILE A 93 14.18 -1.50 2.50
C ILE A 93 14.30 0.01 2.66
N PRO A 94 15.13 0.68 1.82
CA PRO A 94 15.28 2.13 1.92
C PRO A 94 13.95 2.87 1.71
N THR A 95 13.73 3.90 2.52
CA THR A 95 12.50 4.70 2.46
C THR A 95 12.22 5.23 1.05
N LYS A 96 13.25 5.70 0.35
CA LYS A 96 13.11 6.19 -1.02
C LYS A 96 12.54 5.15 -1.97
N ILE A 97 12.95 3.89 -1.79
CA ILE A 97 12.47 2.79 -2.63
C ILE A 97 11.01 2.50 -2.33
N ILE A 98 10.63 2.48 -1.05
CA ILE A 98 9.24 2.26 -0.66
C ILE A 98 8.35 3.33 -1.28
N ILE A 99 8.72 4.59 -1.14
CA ILE A 99 7.96 5.72 -1.69
C ILE A 99 7.83 5.59 -3.21
N LYS A 100 8.96 5.37 -3.90
CA LYS A 100 8.97 5.24 -5.35
C LYS A 100 8.08 4.11 -5.84
N GLU A 101 8.18 2.94 -5.21
CA GLU A 101 7.41 1.77 -5.61
C GLU A 101 5.90 1.98 -5.42
N TYR A 102 5.49 2.63 -4.32
CA TYR A 102 4.08 2.92 -4.10
C TYR A 102 3.56 4.03 -5.02
N LEU A 103 4.39 5.00 -5.36
CA LEU A 103 4.00 6.02 -6.35
C LEU A 103 3.82 5.40 -7.74
N ASP A 104 4.73 4.54 -8.14
CA ASP A 104 4.62 3.82 -9.42
C ASP A 104 3.36 2.96 -9.44
N ALA A 105 3.11 2.22 -8.37
CA ALA A 105 1.91 1.38 -8.26
C ALA A 105 0.63 2.20 -8.25
N SER A 106 0.65 3.36 -7.60
CA SER A 106 -0.53 4.22 -7.48
C SER A 106 -1.02 4.74 -8.83
N ASN A 107 -0.13 4.86 -9.80
CA ASN A 107 -0.50 5.31 -11.16
C ASN A 107 -1.53 4.38 -11.81
N PHE A 108 -1.66 3.17 -11.33
CA PHE A 108 -2.68 2.23 -11.79
C PHE A 108 -4.07 2.51 -11.22
N PHE A 109 -4.12 3.12 -10.04
CA PHE A 109 -5.35 3.21 -9.26
C PHE A 109 -5.84 4.64 -9.09
N LEU A 110 -4.95 5.62 -9.21
CA LEU A 110 -5.25 7.01 -8.88
C LEU A 110 -5.08 7.92 -10.09
N GLU A 111 -5.85 8.99 -10.11
CA GLU A 111 -5.63 10.06 -11.06
C GLU A 111 -4.37 10.85 -10.68
N ASP A 112 -3.80 11.58 -11.67
CA ASP A 112 -2.55 12.32 -11.47
C ASP A 112 -2.58 13.24 -10.25
N GLY A 113 -3.70 13.93 -10.03
CA GLY A 113 -3.83 14.83 -8.88
C GLY A 113 -3.71 14.10 -7.55
N GLN A 114 -4.33 12.92 -7.47
CA GLN A 114 -4.26 12.09 -6.27
C GLN A 114 -2.86 11.53 -6.05
N THR A 115 -2.15 11.18 -7.11
CA THR A 115 -0.78 10.71 -7.03
C THR A 115 0.14 11.80 -6.47
N LYS A 116 -0.01 13.04 -6.93
CA LYS A 116 0.76 14.17 -6.41
C LYS A 116 0.48 14.41 -4.94
N TYR A 117 -0.79 14.29 -4.54
CA TYR A 117 -1.20 14.44 -3.16
C TYR A 117 -0.58 13.36 -2.27
N LEU A 118 -0.57 12.13 -2.73
CA LEU A 118 0.08 11.03 -2.03
C LEU A 118 1.56 11.30 -1.82
N ASN A 119 2.22 11.83 -2.84
CA ASN A 119 3.64 12.14 -2.76
C ASN A 119 3.94 13.21 -1.71
N ALA A 120 2.99 14.12 -1.46
CA ALA A 120 3.15 15.18 -0.47
C ALA A 120 3.01 14.69 0.98
N ILE A 121 2.40 13.54 1.17
CA ILE A 121 2.27 12.92 2.48
C ILE A 121 3.61 12.29 2.89
#